data_c6b4537904759f659424542db2fc8447
#
_entry.id   c6b4537904759f659424542db2fc8447
#
_cell.length_a   1.000
_cell.length_b   1.000
_cell.length_c   1.000
_cell.angle_alpha   90.00
_cell.angle_beta   90.00
_cell.angle_gamma   90.00
#
_symmetry.space_group_name_H-M   'P 1'
#
loop_
_entity.id
_entity.type
_entity.pdbx_description
1 polymer ?
#
loop_
_entity_poly.entity_id
_entity_poly.type
_entity_poly.pdbx_seq_one_letter_code
_entity_poly.pdbx_strand_id
1 'polypeptide(L)'
;MKVRAIQFSPALGNIEKNMGLHVSHISRAIADGRELIVFPELSISGYHLKDIACEIALKKDGSQWREFENLSKKIDIIIGAPLEEDAGIIYNTALYFSRGKWRHTHRKVQLPNYGMFEERMIFKPGDEFRTFKIGTMTAGILICREILFPMLAYLYFIQKTDFLIGISNSPQRGIGKDGISSFQLWETMGYVFSQFYQQNYLFVNRVGFEDGIGFGGGSFFARAGQGICQKAKYVDEDVLDAEIRPADVRRARLSSNYLRDEQPQLVLRELQRILNA
;
A
#
# COMPACT_ATOMS: atom_id res chain seq x y z
N MET A 1 -10.11 11.98 9.52
CA MET A 1 -8.66 11.67 9.64
C MET A 1 -7.94 12.33 8.48
N LYS A 2 -6.97 13.17 8.77
CA LYS A 2 -6.15 13.87 7.77
C LYS A 2 -4.93 13.02 7.42
N VAL A 3 -4.86 12.58 6.16
CA VAL A 3 -3.83 11.64 5.67
C VAL A 3 -2.91 12.33 4.68
N ARG A 4 -1.63 11.98 4.73
CA ARG A 4 -0.61 12.38 3.77
C ARG A 4 0.00 11.15 3.10
N ALA A 5 -0.03 11.10 1.77
CA ALA A 5 0.72 10.14 0.97
C ALA A 5 1.96 10.82 0.38
N ILE A 6 3.09 10.13 0.48
CA ILE A 6 4.38 10.62 -0.04
C ILE A 6 4.72 9.89 -1.32
N GLN A 7 4.80 10.65 -2.40
CA GLN A 7 5.27 10.19 -3.70
C GLN A 7 6.68 10.70 -3.92
N PHE A 8 7.69 9.83 -3.74
CA PHE A 8 9.09 10.23 -3.82
C PHE A 8 9.95 9.15 -4.48
N SER A 9 11.21 9.46 -4.74
CA SER A 9 12.21 8.56 -5.32
C SER A 9 13.17 8.08 -4.23
N PRO A 10 12.99 6.87 -3.65
CA PRO A 10 13.96 6.32 -2.72
C PRO A 10 15.29 5.98 -3.43
N ALA A 11 16.41 6.14 -2.74
CA ALA A 11 17.70 5.74 -3.23
C ALA A 11 17.88 4.22 -3.07
N LEU A 12 18.20 3.51 -4.18
CA LEU A 12 18.39 2.07 -4.18
C LEU A 12 19.51 1.67 -3.20
N GLY A 13 19.20 0.74 -2.29
CA GLY A 13 20.11 0.18 -1.30
C GLY A 13 20.58 1.13 -0.19
N ASN A 14 20.28 2.42 -0.26
CA ASN A 14 20.74 3.39 0.73
C ASN A 14 19.73 3.59 1.86
N ILE A 15 19.73 2.65 2.80
CA ILE A 15 18.79 2.61 3.94
C ILE A 15 18.87 3.89 4.77
N GLU A 16 20.08 4.35 5.11
CA GLU A 16 20.29 5.52 5.97
C GLU A 16 19.69 6.80 5.34
N LYS A 17 19.99 7.05 4.07
CA LYS A 17 19.43 8.20 3.33
C LYS A 17 17.91 8.13 3.28
N ASN A 18 17.36 6.97 2.95
CA ASN A 18 15.91 6.79 2.84
C ASN A 18 15.22 6.97 4.18
N MET A 19 15.78 6.44 5.26
CA MET A 19 15.26 6.67 6.62
C MET A 19 15.26 8.15 7.00
N GLY A 20 16.35 8.87 6.69
CA GLY A 20 16.42 10.31 6.90
C GLY A 20 15.34 11.08 6.14
N LEU A 21 15.05 10.68 4.88
CA LEU A 21 13.94 11.24 4.10
C LEU A 21 12.59 10.96 4.75
N HIS A 22 12.34 9.72 5.22
CA HIS A 22 11.12 9.38 5.94
C HIS A 22 10.94 10.26 7.18
N VAL A 23 11.96 10.37 8.02
CA VAL A 23 11.93 11.21 9.23
C VAL A 23 11.61 12.68 8.90
N SER A 24 12.21 13.21 7.83
CA SER A 24 11.93 14.57 7.36
C SER A 24 10.48 14.75 6.94
N HIS A 25 9.94 13.84 6.10
CA HIS A 25 8.54 13.88 5.68
C HIS A 25 7.57 13.71 6.85
N ILE A 26 7.87 12.79 7.78
CA ILE A 26 7.04 12.57 8.98
C ILE A 26 7.01 13.82 9.85
N SER A 27 8.17 14.45 10.08
CA SER A 27 8.27 15.67 10.89
C SER A 27 7.45 16.82 10.29
N ARG A 28 7.47 16.99 8.97
CA ARG A 28 6.62 17.96 8.27
C ARG A 28 5.14 17.62 8.39
N ALA A 29 4.78 16.33 8.24
CA ALA A 29 3.39 15.91 8.37
C ALA A 29 2.84 16.17 9.79
N ILE A 30 3.66 15.96 10.83
CA ILE A 30 3.31 16.30 12.21
C ILE A 30 3.09 17.82 12.36
N ALA A 31 4.01 18.64 11.83
CA ALA A 31 3.90 20.09 11.87
C ALA A 31 2.63 20.60 11.16
N ASP A 32 2.23 19.93 10.07
CA ASP A 32 1.02 20.24 9.29
C ASP A 32 -0.26 19.62 9.87
N GLY A 33 -0.19 19.01 11.05
CA GLY A 33 -1.33 18.43 11.75
C GLY A 33 -1.96 17.23 11.01
N ARG A 34 -1.16 16.43 10.33
CA ARG A 34 -1.61 15.16 9.74
C ARG A 34 -1.70 14.08 10.82
N GLU A 35 -2.61 13.13 10.62
CA GLU A 35 -2.89 12.05 11.56
C GLU A 35 -2.33 10.71 11.09
N LEU A 36 -2.13 10.55 9.76
CA LEU A 36 -1.52 9.39 9.12
C LEU A 36 -0.61 9.85 7.99
N ILE A 37 0.57 9.23 7.88
CA ILE A 37 1.46 9.34 6.73
C ILE A 37 1.71 7.97 6.12
N VAL A 38 1.69 7.88 4.77
CA VAL A 38 1.85 6.63 4.03
C VAL A 38 2.93 6.80 2.98
N PHE A 39 3.88 5.87 2.96
CA PHE A 39 4.97 5.80 2.00
C PHE A 39 4.77 4.66 1.00
N PRO A 40 5.46 4.67 -0.16
CA PRO A 40 5.37 3.61 -1.16
C PRO A 40 5.90 2.25 -0.69
N GLU A 41 5.67 1.23 -1.50
CA GLU A 41 6.29 -0.09 -1.38
C GLU A 41 7.83 0.03 -1.35
N LEU A 42 8.51 -0.77 -0.51
CA LEU A 42 9.97 -0.80 -0.36
C LEU A 42 10.61 0.60 -0.29
N SER A 43 9.90 1.56 0.29
CA SER A 43 10.32 2.96 0.36
C SER A 43 11.59 3.17 1.18
N ILE A 44 11.93 2.23 2.07
CA ILE A 44 13.17 2.26 2.86
C ILE A 44 14.39 1.81 2.05
N SER A 45 14.21 0.95 1.03
CA SER A 45 15.34 0.29 0.36
C SER A 45 15.48 0.58 -1.13
N GLY A 46 14.42 1.05 -1.80
CA GLY A 46 14.30 0.94 -3.26
C GLY A 46 13.80 -0.44 -3.66
N TYR A 47 13.58 -0.67 -4.96
CA TYR A 47 12.86 -1.84 -5.46
C TYR A 47 13.78 -2.94 -6.02
N HIS A 48 14.72 -2.59 -6.90
CA HIS A 48 15.59 -3.55 -7.61
C HIS A 48 16.76 -4.03 -6.73
N LEU A 49 16.45 -4.72 -5.64
CA LEU A 49 17.45 -5.12 -4.64
C LEU A 49 18.37 -6.24 -5.11
N LYS A 50 17.87 -7.17 -5.93
CA LYS A 50 18.64 -8.32 -6.43
C LYS A 50 19.44 -8.99 -5.31
N ASP A 51 20.72 -9.21 -5.53
CA ASP A 51 21.68 -9.83 -4.59
C ASP A 51 21.95 -9.01 -3.32
N ILE A 52 21.82 -7.68 -3.38
CA ILE A 52 22.01 -6.84 -2.18
C ILE A 52 20.90 -6.98 -1.13
N ALA A 53 19.78 -7.62 -1.48
CA ALA A 53 18.63 -7.74 -0.58
C ALA A 53 19.01 -8.39 0.76
N CYS A 54 19.88 -9.41 0.75
CA CYS A 54 20.33 -10.09 1.96
C CYS A 54 21.18 -9.21 2.88
N GLU A 55 21.89 -8.22 2.31
CA GLU A 55 22.76 -7.32 3.06
C GLU A 55 21.98 -6.17 3.72
N ILE A 56 20.89 -5.72 3.07
CA ILE A 56 20.16 -4.53 3.45
C ILE A 56 18.78 -4.81 4.08
N ALA A 57 18.34 -6.08 4.09
CA ALA A 57 17.10 -6.44 4.75
C ALA A 57 17.15 -6.08 6.25
N LEU A 58 16.09 -5.48 6.73
CA LEU A 58 16.02 -4.96 8.08
C LEU A 58 15.46 -6.04 9.03
N LYS A 59 16.17 -6.33 10.10
CA LYS A 59 15.72 -7.31 11.10
C LYS A 59 14.54 -6.77 11.90
N LYS A 60 13.61 -7.64 12.24
CA LYS A 60 12.39 -7.30 12.98
C LYS A 60 12.69 -6.69 14.34
N ASP A 61 13.70 -7.16 15.04
CA ASP A 61 14.16 -6.68 16.35
C ASP A 61 15.20 -5.56 16.27
N GLY A 62 15.47 -5.06 15.07
CA GLY A 62 16.48 -4.02 14.82
C GLY A 62 16.16 -2.68 15.49
N SER A 63 17.20 -2.00 15.94
CA SER A 63 17.08 -0.72 16.64
C SER A 63 16.55 0.42 15.78
N GLN A 64 16.63 0.32 14.45
CA GLN A 64 16.17 1.32 13.49
C GLN A 64 14.65 1.60 13.60
N TRP A 65 13.86 0.67 14.08
CA TRP A 65 12.42 0.84 14.24
C TRP A 65 12.04 1.76 15.39
N ARG A 66 12.94 1.95 16.37
CA ARG A 66 12.71 2.82 17.55
C ARG A 66 12.39 4.27 17.16
N GLU A 67 12.98 4.75 16.07
CA GLU A 67 12.71 6.11 15.60
C GLU A 67 11.28 6.24 15.07
N PHE A 68 10.82 5.28 14.26
CA PHE A 68 9.43 5.25 13.77
C PHE A 68 8.44 5.03 14.93
N GLU A 69 8.76 4.16 15.88
CA GLU A 69 7.95 3.99 17.07
C GLU A 69 7.83 5.31 17.85
N ASN A 70 8.93 6.02 18.04
CA ASN A 70 8.91 7.28 18.77
C ASN A 70 8.10 8.37 18.03
N LEU A 71 8.27 8.52 16.72
CA LEU A 71 7.50 9.44 15.89
C LEU A 71 6.01 9.06 15.86
N SER A 72 5.72 7.76 15.91
CA SER A 72 4.34 7.25 15.88
C SER A 72 3.52 7.56 17.15
N LYS A 73 4.12 8.14 18.18
CA LYS A 73 3.40 8.74 19.30
C LYS A 73 2.59 9.98 18.90
N LYS A 74 2.97 10.62 17.78
CA LYS A 74 2.37 11.88 17.29
C LYS A 74 1.57 11.72 16.01
N ILE A 75 1.89 10.73 15.19
CA ILE A 75 1.27 10.48 13.88
C ILE A 75 1.32 8.98 13.55
N ASP A 76 0.26 8.42 12.99
CA ASP A 76 0.29 7.06 12.47
C ASP A 76 1.16 6.98 11.21
N ILE A 77 1.96 5.89 11.05
CA ILE A 77 2.96 5.78 9.99
C ILE A 77 2.82 4.43 9.28
N ILE A 78 2.77 4.45 7.95
CA ILE A 78 2.87 3.23 7.12
C ILE A 78 4.07 3.38 6.19
N ILE A 79 5.00 2.41 6.22
CA ILE A 79 6.20 2.35 5.39
C ILE A 79 6.33 1.01 4.68
N GLY A 80 7.00 0.99 3.52
CA GLY A 80 7.38 -0.23 2.80
C GLY A 80 8.84 -0.59 3.09
N ALA A 81 9.13 -1.84 3.47
CA ALA A 81 10.48 -2.28 3.79
C ALA A 81 10.72 -3.77 3.47
N PRO A 82 11.96 -4.15 3.10
CA PRO A 82 12.39 -5.54 3.12
C PRO A 82 12.64 -5.95 4.58
N LEU A 83 11.86 -6.90 5.09
CA LEU A 83 11.92 -7.34 6.48
C LEU A 83 12.43 -8.76 6.59
N GLU A 84 13.54 -8.97 7.29
CA GLU A 84 14.01 -10.28 7.72
C GLU A 84 13.36 -10.63 9.07
N GLU A 85 12.50 -11.66 9.10
CA GLU A 85 11.85 -12.11 10.34
C GLU A 85 12.57 -13.30 10.97
N ASP A 86 13.00 -14.25 10.15
CA ASP A 86 13.83 -15.39 10.54
C ASP A 86 15.13 -15.36 9.70
N ALA A 87 16.18 -15.99 10.18
CA ALA A 87 17.48 -15.98 9.51
C ALA A 87 17.37 -16.40 8.04
N GLY A 88 17.67 -15.48 7.14
CA GLY A 88 17.62 -15.68 5.69
C GLY A 88 16.22 -15.67 5.07
N ILE A 89 15.16 -15.34 5.83
CA ILE A 89 13.81 -15.26 5.30
C ILE A 89 13.37 -13.80 5.25
N ILE A 90 13.36 -13.25 4.03
CA ILE A 90 13.03 -11.85 3.77
C ILE A 90 11.63 -11.73 3.16
N TYR A 91 10.87 -10.75 3.61
CA TYR A 91 9.55 -10.40 3.08
C TYR A 91 9.53 -8.96 2.54
N ASN A 92 8.81 -8.75 1.45
CA ASN A 92 8.37 -7.41 1.05
C ASN A 92 7.17 -7.05 1.94
N THR A 93 7.32 -6.02 2.78
CA THR A 93 6.34 -5.71 3.82
C THR A 93 5.83 -4.29 3.80
N ALA A 94 4.61 -4.11 4.28
CA ALA A 94 4.08 -2.83 4.74
C ALA A 94 3.96 -2.87 6.28
N LEU A 95 4.61 -1.92 6.94
CA LEU A 95 4.71 -1.83 8.39
C LEU A 95 3.89 -0.65 8.90
N TYR A 96 3.01 -0.90 9.86
CA TYR A 96 2.19 0.14 10.49
C TYR A 96 2.63 0.41 11.93
N PHE A 97 2.98 1.65 12.21
CA PHE A 97 3.35 2.16 13.52
C PHE A 97 2.30 3.14 14.02
N SER A 98 1.88 2.98 15.28
CA SER A 98 0.89 3.86 15.91
C SER A 98 1.07 3.86 17.43
N ARG A 99 0.88 5.01 18.05
CA ARG A 99 0.92 5.18 19.51
C ARG A 99 2.20 4.63 20.15
N GLY A 100 3.34 4.88 19.51
CA GLY A 100 4.64 4.47 20.00
C GLY A 100 4.98 2.99 19.84
N LYS A 101 4.26 2.26 18.99
CA LYS A 101 4.45 0.81 18.80
C LYS A 101 4.27 0.40 17.34
N TRP A 102 5.00 -0.62 16.93
CA TRP A 102 4.70 -1.38 15.73
C TRP A 102 3.42 -2.20 15.96
N ARG A 103 2.39 -1.98 15.14
CA ARG A 103 1.03 -2.52 15.36
C ARG A 103 0.61 -3.58 14.37
N HIS A 104 1.07 -3.47 13.12
CA HIS A 104 0.67 -4.39 12.07
C HIS A 104 1.78 -4.55 11.03
N THR A 105 1.86 -5.74 10.45
CA THR A 105 2.70 -6.09 9.31
C THR A 105 1.84 -6.78 8.27
N HIS A 106 1.82 -6.25 7.05
CA HIS A 106 1.32 -6.99 5.90
C HIS A 106 2.52 -7.48 5.08
N ARG A 107 2.63 -8.78 4.87
CA ARG A 107 3.63 -9.40 3.99
C ARG A 107 3.02 -9.61 2.62
N LYS A 108 3.70 -9.15 1.58
CA LYS A 108 3.22 -9.30 0.21
C LYS A 108 3.01 -10.75 -0.15
N VAL A 109 1.78 -11.12 -0.53
CA VAL A 109 1.39 -12.49 -0.89
C VAL A 109 1.64 -12.74 -2.37
N GLN A 110 1.27 -11.77 -3.24
CA GLN A 110 1.42 -11.89 -4.69
C GLN A 110 2.75 -11.29 -5.18
N LEU A 111 3.78 -12.13 -5.23
CA LEU A 111 5.11 -11.74 -5.71
C LEU A 111 5.18 -11.89 -7.23
N PRO A 112 5.33 -10.80 -8.01
CA PRO A 112 5.54 -10.90 -9.45
C PRO A 112 6.88 -11.55 -9.77
N ASN A 113 6.86 -12.50 -10.72
CA ASN A 113 8.05 -13.20 -11.20
C ASN A 113 7.94 -13.40 -12.71
N TYR A 114 7.90 -12.31 -13.46
CA TYR A 114 7.79 -12.26 -14.92
C TYR A 114 8.34 -10.94 -15.47
N GLY A 115 8.86 -10.97 -16.69
CA GLY A 115 9.47 -9.81 -17.34
C GLY A 115 10.64 -9.28 -16.52
N MET A 116 10.51 -8.04 -16.04
CA MET A 116 11.52 -7.38 -15.21
C MET A 116 11.38 -7.69 -13.70
N PHE A 117 10.40 -8.46 -13.28
CA PHE A 117 10.13 -8.74 -11.89
C PHE A 117 10.69 -10.09 -11.48
N GLU A 118 11.51 -10.10 -10.41
CA GLU A 118 12.18 -11.27 -9.86
C GLU A 118 11.94 -11.41 -8.35
N GLU A 119 10.78 -10.93 -7.87
CA GLU A 119 10.51 -10.86 -6.42
C GLU A 119 10.56 -12.22 -5.72
N ARG A 120 10.16 -13.32 -6.40
CA ARG A 120 10.21 -14.67 -5.82
C ARG A 120 11.61 -15.20 -5.59
N MET A 121 12.62 -14.62 -6.22
CA MET A 121 14.01 -15.00 -6.00
C MET A 121 14.55 -14.39 -4.69
N ILE A 122 13.90 -13.33 -4.21
CA ILE A 122 14.38 -12.52 -3.06
C ILE A 122 13.45 -12.73 -1.86
N PHE A 123 12.15 -12.64 -2.09
CA PHE A 123 11.16 -12.57 -1.02
C PHE A 123 10.37 -13.87 -0.88
N LYS A 124 10.09 -14.23 0.36
CA LYS A 124 9.08 -15.23 0.69
C LYS A 124 7.70 -14.60 0.59
N PRO A 125 6.69 -15.27 -0.02
CA PRO A 125 5.33 -14.78 -0.04
C PRO A 125 4.72 -14.79 1.37
N GLY A 126 3.89 -13.81 1.67
CA GLY A 126 2.95 -13.83 2.79
C GLY A 126 1.82 -14.85 2.55
N ASP A 127 0.98 -15.05 3.54
CA ASP A 127 -0.08 -16.07 3.54
C ASP A 127 -1.43 -15.56 4.06
N GLU A 128 -1.55 -14.27 4.39
CA GLU A 128 -2.75 -13.75 5.04
C GLU A 128 -3.12 -12.31 4.64
N PHE A 129 -4.41 -12.01 4.73
CA PHE A 129 -4.98 -10.67 4.55
C PHE A 129 -5.74 -10.29 5.82
N ARG A 130 -5.03 -9.67 6.78
CA ARG A 130 -5.58 -9.24 8.06
C ARG A 130 -5.92 -7.76 8.07
N THR A 131 -7.06 -7.44 8.64
CA THR A 131 -7.44 -6.05 8.94
C THR A 131 -6.80 -5.59 10.25
N PHE A 132 -6.66 -4.28 10.40
CA PHE A 132 -6.20 -3.62 11.63
C PHE A 132 -6.99 -2.32 11.86
N LYS A 133 -6.79 -1.69 13.02
CA LYS A 133 -7.48 -0.43 13.35
C LYS A 133 -6.58 0.77 13.12
N ILE A 134 -7.14 1.77 12.40
CA ILE A 134 -6.60 3.13 12.31
C ILE A 134 -7.67 4.08 12.86
N GLY A 135 -7.43 4.67 14.02
CA GLY A 135 -8.47 5.43 14.72
C GLY A 135 -9.70 4.56 14.97
N THR A 136 -10.86 4.99 14.48
CA THR A 136 -12.13 4.25 14.58
C THR A 136 -12.41 3.34 13.39
N MET A 137 -11.61 3.43 12.32
CA MET A 137 -11.82 2.69 11.07
C MET A 137 -11.12 1.32 11.09
N THR A 138 -11.70 0.38 10.36
CA THR A 138 -11.05 -0.88 10.00
C THR A 138 -10.30 -0.66 8.69
N ALA A 139 -8.99 -0.98 8.66
CA ALA A 139 -8.13 -0.79 7.50
C ALA A 139 -7.55 -2.11 7.00
N GLY A 140 -7.18 -2.14 5.72
CA GLY A 140 -6.43 -3.20 5.06
C GLY A 140 -5.32 -2.62 4.17
N ILE A 141 -4.28 -3.42 3.91
CA ILE A 141 -3.18 -3.03 3.03
C ILE A 141 -3.05 -4.03 1.88
N LEU A 142 -2.81 -3.51 0.69
CA LEU A 142 -2.40 -4.27 -0.51
C LEU A 142 -1.08 -3.70 -1.04
N ILE A 143 -0.15 -4.58 -1.43
CA ILE A 143 1.14 -4.18 -1.97
C ILE A 143 1.19 -4.47 -3.47
N CYS A 144 1.27 -3.41 -4.28
CA CYS A 144 1.54 -3.41 -5.71
C CYS A 144 0.69 -4.44 -6.49
N ARG A 145 1.26 -5.57 -6.89
CA ARG A 145 0.59 -6.61 -7.68
C ARG A 145 -0.72 -7.11 -7.05
N GLU A 146 -0.83 -7.12 -5.74
CA GLU A 146 -2.04 -7.55 -5.04
C GLU A 146 -3.26 -6.70 -5.40
N ILE A 147 -3.04 -5.41 -5.69
CA ILE A 147 -4.09 -4.46 -6.09
C ILE A 147 -4.77 -4.91 -7.40
N LEU A 148 -4.03 -5.58 -8.28
CA LEU A 148 -4.51 -6.05 -9.59
C LEU A 148 -5.32 -7.35 -9.52
N PHE A 149 -5.51 -7.89 -8.32
CA PHE A 149 -6.37 -9.05 -8.06
C PHE A 149 -7.60 -8.61 -7.25
N PRO A 150 -8.72 -8.27 -7.90
CA PRO A 150 -9.90 -7.75 -7.19
C PRO A 150 -10.39 -8.65 -6.07
N MET A 151 -10.21 -9.97 -6.20
CA MET A 151 -10.59 -10.92 -5.16
C MET A 151 -9.79 -10.76 -3.86
N LEU A 152 -8.58 -10.20 -3.88
CA LEU A 152 -7.84 -9.92 -2.65
C LEU A 152 -8.44 -8.71 -1.92
N ALA A 153 -8.85 -7.68 -2.66
CA ALA A 153 -9.61 -6.56 -2.09
C ALA A 153 -11.02 -7.01 -1.63
N TYR A 154 -11.61 -8.00 -2.30
CA TYR A 154 -12.87 -8.62 -1.86
C TYR A 154 -12.74 -9.26 -0.47
N LEU A 155 -11.59 -9.90 -0.15
CA LEU A 155 -11.35 -10.42 1.20
C LEU A 155 -11.42 -9.32 2.27
N TYR A 156 -10.93 -8.11 1.96
CA TYR A 156 -11.07 -6.96 2.85
C TYR A 156 -12.50 -6.41 2.87
N PHE A 157 -13.21 -6.43 1.74
CA PHE A 157 -14.60 -5.99 1.65
C PHE A 157 -15.50 -6.81 2.57
N ILE A 158 -15.44 -8.14 2.55
CA ILE A 158 -16.24 -9.01 3.42
C ILE A 158 -15.83 -8.91 4.90
N GLN A 159 -14.59 -8.46 5.20
CA GLN A 159 -14.16 -8.11 6.55
C GLN A 159 -14.63 -6.71 6.98
N LYS A 160 -15.49 -6.04 6.19
CA LYS A 160 -16.08 -4.73 6.46
C LYS A 160 -15.04 -3.60 6.59
N THR A 161 -13.95 -3.68 5.83
CA THR A 161 -12.90 -2.66 5.82
C THR A 161 -13.48 -1.32 5.36
N ASP A 162 -13.14 -0.25 6.08
CA ASP A 162 -13.56 1.12 5.78
C ASP A 162 -12.52 1.86 4.93
N PHE A 163 -11.25 1.49 5.10
CA PHE A 163 -10.11 2.14 4.46
C PHE A 163 -9.13 1.10 3.93
N LEU A 164 -8.98 1.07 2.61
CA LEU A 164 -8.01 0.23 1.91
C LEU A 164 -6.82 1.09 1.49
N ILE A 165 -5.61 0.60 1.71
CA ILE A 165 -4.36 1.30 1.40
C ILE A 165 -3.58 0.43 0.42
N GLY A 166 -3.25 0.99 -0.74
CA GLY A 166 -2.39 0.37 -1.73
C GLY A 166 -1.05 1.08 -1.79
N ILE A 167 0.05 0.38 -1.50
CA ILE A 167 1.40 0.90 -1.70
C ILE A 167 2.07 0.19 -2.88
N SER A 168 2.83 0.91 -3.71
CA SER A 168 3.32 0.35 -4.96
C SER A 168 4.68 0.91 -5.39
N ASN A 169 5.41 0.10 -6.17
CA ASN A 169 6.52 0.49 -7.04
C ASN A 169 6.14 0.15 -8.49
N SER A 170 5.10 0.82 -9.00
CA SER A 170 4.62 0.55 -10.35
C SER A 170 5.49 1.21 -11.41
N PRO A 171 6.12 0.42 -12.31
CA PRO A 171 6.86 0.98 -13.42
C PRO A 171 5.94 1.59 -14.46
N GLN A 172 6.47 2.55 -15.20
CA GLN A 172 5.82 3.09 -16.40
C GLN A 172 5.83 2.04 -17.51
N ARG A 173 4.65 1.62 -17.95
CA ARG A 173 4.49 0.62 -19.01
C ARG A 173 3.40 1.01 -19.99
N GLY A 174 3.60 0.57 -21.25
CA GLY A 174 2.60 0.72 -22.30
C GLY A 174 2.42 2.17 -22.73
N ILE A 175 3.38 2.68 -23.52
CA ILE A 175 3.26 3.98 -24.14
C ILE A 175 2.29 3.83 -25.33
N GLY A 176 1.12 4.44 -25.24
CA GLY A 176 0.09 4.45 -26.27
C GLY A 176 -0.28 5.87 -26.68
N LYS A 177 -1.26 5.99 -27.59
CA LYS A 177 -1.77 7.32 -28.03
C LYS A 177 -2.36 8.13 -26.88
N ASP A 178 -2.93 7.47 -25.87
CA ASP A 178 -3.59 8.09 -24.72
C ASP A 178 -2.68 8.19 -23.48
N GLY A 179 -1.36 8.06 -23.65
CA GLY A 179 -0.37 8.15 -22.57
C GLY A 179 0.12 6.78 -22.09
N ILE A 180 0.41 6.67 -20.80
CA ILE A 180 0.97 5.46 -20.19
C ILE A 180 -0.17 4.58 -19.64
N SER A 181 -0.40 3.42 -20.26
CA SER A 181 -1.54 2.54 -19.96
C SER A 181 -1.53 2.00 -18.51
N SER A 182 -0.35 1.89 -17.87
CA SER A 182 -0.26 1.47 -16.48
C SER A 182 -0.98 2.42 -15.51
N PHE A 183 -1.07 3.72 -15.82
CA PHE A 183 -1.79 4.67 -14.98
C PHE A 183 -3.29 4.40 -14.95
N GLN A 184 -3.89 4.17 -16.13
CA GLN A 184 -5.33 3.87 -16.25
C GLN A 184 -5.70 2.60 -15.48
N LEU A 185 -4.82 1.59 -15.47
CA LEU A 185 -5.05 0.34 -14.75
C LEU A 185 -5.21 0.58 -13.24
N TRP A 186 -4.29 1.33 -12.62
CA TRP A 186 -4.36 1.66 -11.20
C TRP A 186 -5.59 2.49 -10.85
N GLU A 187 -5.94 3.46 -11.68
CA GLU A 187 -7.14 4.29 -11.52
C GLU A 187 -8.42 3.47 -11.63
N THR A 188 -8.47 2.53 -12.59
CA THR A 188 -9.59 1.60 -12.72
C THR A 188 -9.79 0.78 -11.45
N MET A 189 -8.71 0.26 -10.85
CA MET A 189 -8.80 -0.45 -9.58
C MET A 189 -9.28 0.45 -8.44
N GLY A 190 -8.81 1.70 -8.39
CA GLY A 190 -9.31 2.70 -7.45
C GLY A 190 -10.80 2.95 -7.58
N TYR A 191 -11.29 2.97 -8.82
CA TYR A 191 -12.72 3.11 -9.10
C TYR A 191 -13.51 1.89 -8.61
N VAL A 192 -13.01 0.68 -8.90
CA VAL A 192 -13.65 -0.58 -8.45
C VAL A 192 -13.75 -0.61 -6.92
N PHE A 193 -12.65 -0.34 -6.21
CA PHE A 193 -12.63 -0.43 -4.74
C PHE A 193 -13.53 0.61 -4.08
N SER A 194 -13.56 1.83 -4.62
CA SER A 194 -14.38 2.89 -4.05
C SER A 194 -15.86 2.77 -4.39
N GLN A 195 -16.22 2.29 -5.58
CA GLN A 195 -17.62 2.19 -6.03
C GLN A 195 -18.26 0.87 -5.60
N PHE A 196 -17.64 -0.27 -5.92
CA PHE A 196 -18.26 -1.58 -5.70
C PHE A 196 -17.97 -2.12 -4.29
N TYR A 197 -16.75 -1.96 -3.79
CA TYR A 197 -16.43 -2.38 -2.42
C TYR A 197 -16.70 -1.29 -1.38
N GLN A 198 -17.09 -0.09 -1.83
CA GLN A 198 -17.53 1.02 -0.97
C GLN A 198 -16.54 1.36 0.14
N GLN A 199 -15.25 1.30 -0.21
CA GLN A 199 -14.14 1.61 0.68
C GLN A 199 -13.52 2.95 0.29
N ASN A 200 -13.06 3.73 1.27
CA ASN A 200 -12.07 4.76 0.96
C ASN A 200 -10.78 4.05 0.53
N TYR A 201 -10.16 4.52 -0.55
CA TYR A 201 -8.94 3.89 -1.07
C TYR A 201 -7.85 4.93 -1.30
N LEU A 202 -6.66 4.68 -0.73
CA LEU A 202 -5.47 5.48 -0.94
C LEU A 202 -4.44 4.64 -1.69
N PHE A 203 -4.08 5.07 -2.90
CA PHE A 203 -2.98 4.50 -3.67
C PHE A 203 -1.75 5.38 -3.54
N VAL A 204 -0.61 4.80 -3.15
CA VAL A 204 0.66 5.49 -2.96
C VAL A 204 1.72 4.81 -3.79
N ASN A 205 2.23 5.51 -4.80
CA ASN A 205 3.23 5.00 -5.72
C ASN A 205 4.51 5.84 -5.67
N ARG A 206 5.65 5.23 -5.99
CA ARG A 206 6.91 5.95 -6.12
C ARG A 206 7.07 6.60 -7.50
N VAL A 207 8.04 7.50 -7.60
CA VAL A 207 8.56 8.06 -8.85
C VAL A 207 10.06 7.81 -9.00
N GLY A 208 10.63 8.35 -10.04
CA GLY A 208 12.07 8.33 -10.34
C GLY A 208 12.50 7.16 -11.19
N PHE A 209 13.81 7.00 -11.30
CA PHE A 209 14.45 5.94 -12.10
C PHE A 209 15.30 5.04 -11.20
N GLU A 210 15.32 3.75 -11.53
CA GLU A 210 16.12 2.76 -10.82
C GLU A 210 16.48 1.65 -11.82
N ASP A 211 17.76 1.37 -12.00
CA ASP A 211 18.27 0.38 -12.98
C ASP A 211 17.67 0.54 -14.40
N GLY A 212 17.54 1.77 -14.88
CA GLY A 212 16.99 2.06 -16.21
C GLY A 212 15.47 1.97 -16.32
N ILE A 213 14.76 1.72 -15.21
CA ILE A 213 13.31 1.61 -15.17
C ILE A 213 12.72 2.87 -14.55
N GLY A 214 11.76 3.47 -15.26
CA GLY A 214 11.01 4.63 -14.76
C GLY A 214 9.79 4.21 -13.95
N PHE A 215 9.57 4.88 -12.81
CA PHE A 215 8.39 4.72 -11.96
C PHE A 215 7.49 5.94 -12.10
N GLY A 216 6.19 5.71 -12.23
CA GLY A 216 5.28 6.71 -12.77
C GLY A 216 4.57 7.60 -11.77
N GLY A 217 4.62 7.35 -10.48
CA GLY A 217 3.83 8.11 -9.51
C GLY A 217 2.32 7.96 -9.73
N GLY A 218 1.62 9.10 -9.77
CA GLY A 218 0.18 9.13 -9.93
C GLY A 218 -0.56 8.55 -8.72
N SER A 219 -0.04 8.78 -7.51
CA SER A 219 -0.74 8.47 -6.27
C SER A 219 -2.09 9.17 -6.23
N PHE A 220 -3.11 8.52 -5.66
CA PHE A 220 -4.45 9.10 -5.61
C PHE A 220 -5.25 8.67 -4.39
N PHE A 221 -6.28 9.45 -4.08
CA PHE A 221 -7.31 9.12 -3.12
C PHE A 221 -8.65 8.96 -3.83
N ALA A 222 -9.28 7.79 -3.66
CA ALA A 222 -10.64 7.51 -4.09
C ALA A 222 -11.58 7.38 -2.88
N ARG A 223 -12.67 8.12 -2.91
CA ARG A 223 -13.66 8.20 -1.85
C ARG A 223 -14.76 7.17 -2.06
N ALA A 224 -15.17 6.50 -1.00
CA ALA A 224 -16.25 5.52 -1.01
C ALA A 224 -17.52 6.09 -1.68
N GLY A 225 -17.99 5.42 -2.74
CA GLY A 225 -19.17 5.82 -3.54
C GLY A 225 -18.95 7.03 -4.47
N GLN A 226 -17.75 7.60 -4.57
CA GLN A 226 -17.50 8.80 -5.40
C GLN A 226 -16.38 8.63 -6.44
N GLY A 227 -15.50 7.63 -6.27
CA GLY A 227 -14.33 7.46 -7.14
C GLY A 227 -13.16 8.34 -6.76
N ILE A 228 -12.23 8.58 -7.71
CA ILE A 228 -11.00 9.34 -7.48
C ILE A 228 -11.34 10.82 -7.29
N CYS A 229 -10.97 11.35 -6.11
CA CYS A 229 -11.22 12.75 -5.73
C CYS A 229 -9.97 13.61 -5.74
N GLN A 230 -8.80 13.01 -5.54
CA GLN A 230 -7.52 13.72 -5.50
C GLN A 230 -6.46 12.86 -6.13
N LYS A 231 -5.51 13.49 -6.83
CA LYS A 231 -4.43 12.82 -7.52
C LYS A 231 -3.15 13.64 -7.42
N ALA A 232 -2.04 12.98 -7.15
CA ALA A 232 -0.70 13.53 -7.27
C ALA A 232 -0.27 13.58 -8.74
N LYS A 233 0.78 14.33 -9.03
CA LYS A 233 1.36 14.42 -10.37
C LYS A 233 1.86 13.06 -10.85
N TYR A 234 1.90 12.88 -12.15
CA TYR A 234 2.67 11.82 -12.75
C TYR A 234 4.14 12.22 -12.85
N VAL A 235 5.02 11.25 -12.73
CA VAL A 235 6.47 11.28 -12.93
C VAL A 235 7.28 12.20 -12.01
N ASP A 236 6.64 13.11 -11.29
CA ASP A 236 7.29 14.05 -10.37
C ASP A 236 7.10 13.61 -8.90
N GLU A 237 8.04 14.00 -8.04
CA GLU A 237 7.81 13.93 -6.59
C GLU A 237 6.64 14.83 -6.20
N ASP A 238 5.80 14.33 -5.31
CA ASP A 238 4.61 15.07 -4.87
C ASP A 238 4.15 14.63 -3.48
N VAL A 239 3.29 15.42 -2.88
CA VAL A 239 2.64 15.14 -1.61
C VAL A 239 1.13 15.23 -1.82
N LEU A 240 0.43 14.14 -1.58
CA LEU A 240 -1.02 14.09 -1.65
C LEU A 240 -1.61 14.16 -0.25
N ASP A 241 -2.35 15.21 0.04
CA ASP A 241 -3.12 15.36 1.27
C ASP A 241 -4.59 15.03 1.03
N ALA A 242 -5.17 14.15 1.87
CA ALA A 242 -6.57 13.77 1.79
C ALA A 242 -7.25 13.78 3.17
N GLU A 243 -8.57 13.91 3.16
CA GLU A 243 -9.39 13.74 4.37
C GLU A 243 -10.28 12.52 4.23
N ILE A 244 -10.10 11.55 5.11
CA ILE A 244 -10.87 10.29 5.15
C ILE A 244 -11.92 10.41 6.25
N ARG A 245 -13.18 10.18 5.88
CA ARG A 245 -14.34 10.29 6.76
C ARG A 245 -15.07 8.96 6.84
N PRO A 246 -15.24 8.36 8.02
CA PRO A 246 -16.08 7.15 8.18
C PRO A 246 -17.50 7.34 7.65
N ALA A 247 -18.02 8.56 7.70
CA ALA A 247 -19.35 8.90 7.19
C ALA A 247 -19.51 8.65 5.68
N ASP A 248 -18.43 8.76 4.89
CA ASP A 248 -18.50 8.52 3.44
C ASP A 248 -18.74 7.04 3.15
N VAL A 249 -18.08 6.14 3.86
CA VAL A 249 -18.28 4.68 3.78
C VAL A 249 -19.71 4.32 4.22
N ARG A 250 -20.15 4.88 5.36
CA ARG A 250 -21.51 4.65 5.83
C ARG A 250 -22.56 5.09 4.79
N ARG A 251 -22.38 6.27 4.18
CA ARG A 251 -23.27 6.79 3.13
C ARG A 251 -23.27 5.87 1.90
N ALA A 252 -22.10 5.46 1.41
CA ALA A 252 -21.99 4.56 0.27
C ALA A 252 -22.71 3.23 0.53
N ARG A 253 -22.52 2.63 1.70
CA ARG A 253 -23.17 1.36 2.10
C ARG A 253 -24.68 1.48 2.28
N LEU A 254 -25.19 2.68 2.63
CA LEU A 254 -26.63 2.93 2.73
C LEU A 254 -27.28 3.19 1.37
N SER A 255 -26.54 3.81 0.43
CA SER A 255 -27.06 4.10 -0.91
C SER A 255 -27.07 2.88 -1.83
N SER A 256 -26.19 1.93 -1.62
CA SER A 256 -26.07 0.70 -2.42
C SER A 256 -25.73 -0.47 -1.51
N ASN A 257 -26.58 -1.48 -1.53
CA ASN A 257 -26.59 -2.55 -0.52
C ASN A 257 -25.55 -3.68 -0.80
N TYR A 258 -24.48 -3.43 -1.54
CA TYR A 258 -23.55 -4.47 -1.98
C TYR A 258 -23.01 -5.35 -0.83
N LEU A 259 -22.58 -4.74 0.28
CA LEU A 259 -22.08 -5.50 1.42
C LEU A 259 -23.20 -6.29 2.15
N ARG A 260 -24.43 -5.76 2.18
CA ARG A 260 -25.57 -6.44 2.80
C ARG A 260 -26.01 -7.64 1.99
N ASP A 261 -26.02 -7.49 0.66
CA ASP A 261 -26.54 -8.48 -0.29
C ASP A 261 -25.47 -9.51 -0.69
N GLU A 262 -24.20 -9.34 -0.22
CA GLU A 262 -23.08 -10.23 -0.48
C GLU A 262 -23.29 -11.60 0.16
N GLN A 263 -22.90 -12.66 -0.56
CA GLN A 263 -23.07 -14.05 -0.15
C GLN A 263 -21.73 -14.81 -0.09
N PRO A 264 -20.84 -14.50 0.86
CA PRO A 264 -19.48 -15.09 0.90
C PRO A 264 -19.51 -16.62 1.08
N GLN A 265 -20.55 -17.17 1.71
CA GLN A 265 -20.70 -18.63 1.83
C GLN A 265 -21.04 -19.30 0.49
N LEU A 266 -21.77 -18.63 -0.39
CA LEU A 266 -22.00 -19.11 -1.76
C LEU A 266 -20.69 -19.10 -2.54
N VAL A 267 -19.94 -18.01 -2.47
CA VAL A 267 -18.61 -17.87 -3.14
C VAL A 267 -17.68 -18.98 -2.66
N LEU A 268 -17.60 -19.24 -1.36
CA LEU A 268 -16.77 -20.32 -0.79
C LEU A 268 -17.17 -21.70 -1.31
N ARG A 269 -18.47 -22.03 -1.32
CA ARG A 269 -18.96 -23.31 -1.86
C ARG A 269 -18.62 -23.50 -3.33
N GLU A 270 -18.80 -22.46 -4.15
CA GLU A 270 -18.51 -22.54 -5.57
C GLU A 270 -17.00 -22.68 -5.85
N LEU A 271 -16.16 -21.97 -5.08
CA LEU A 271 -14.71 -22.15 -5.16
C LEU A 271 -14.31 -23.58 -4.79
N GLN A 272 -14.86 -24.14 -3.72
CA GLN A 272 -14.62 -25.54 -3.33
C GLN A 272 -15.09 -26.52 -4.40
N ARG A 273 -16.26 -26.31 -5.00
CA ARG A 273 -16.78 -27.14 -6.10
C ARG A 273 -15.85 -27.12 -7.31
N ILE A 274 -15.36 -25.94 -7.70
CA ILE A 274 -14.49 -25.76 -8.86
C ILE A 274 -13.12 -26.40 -8.62
N LEU A 275 -12.55 -26.24 -7.42
CA LEU A 275 -11.22 -26.74 -7.11
C LEU A 275 -11.19 -28.26 -6.90
N ASN A 276 -12.35 -28.88 -6.60
CA ASN A 276 -12.48 -30.34 -6.41
C ASN A 276 -13.04 -31.06 -7.66
N ALA A 277 -13.28 -30.34 -8.76
CA ALA A 277 -13.69 -30.91 -10.04
C ALA A 277 -12.48 -31.28 -10.91
#